data_c84da6cf99880a4236eabd9cc2c7dc87
#
_entry.id   c84da6cf99880a4236eabd9cc2c7dc87
#
_cell.length_a   1.000
_cell.length_b   1.000
_cell.length_c   1.000
_cell.angle_alpha   90.00
_cell.angle_beta   90.00
_cell.angle_gamma   90.00
#
_symmetry.space_group_name_H-M   'P 1'
#
loop_
_entity.id
_entity.type
_entity.pdbx_description
1 polymer ?
#
loop_
_entity_poly.entity_id
_entity_poly.type
_entity_poly.pdbx_seq_one_letter_code
_entity_poly.pdbx_strand_id
1 'polypeptide(L)'
;PALECMSPVFARAAESRPPRRMIAVVNNLGLLPRYFSPADTGRSYTPSPYMEVLSDIRKEFTVFSGLSHPGVTGAHSTDNCFLTATPGAFQASFRNTISLDQFAAESSPYSTRFRTLNLAVARPNEAAKRSLSFTRDGVLLPPQTSPAAVFREMFMQGDPGDVQRQLDRLRRRGSILDTLKQEAGRFHRTLGAADRQRLDQYLTSIREVEQRLQVAGEWEQRPKPMTAENPPRDISDGKRFFDQLQLMFNMARLAFETDSTRII
;
A
#
# COMPACT_ATOMS: atom_id res chain seq x y z
N PRO A 1 12.31 33.28 26.23
CA PRO A 1 13.75 33.13 26.03
C PRO A 1 14.45 32.29 27.12
N ALA A 2 13.83 32.07 28.31
CA ALA A 2 14.51 31.36 29.41
C ALA A 2 14.39 29.83 29.35
N LEU A 3 13.51 29.27 28.53
CA LEU A 3 13.27 27.82 28.43
C LEU A 3 14.20 27.11 27.44
N GLU A 4 14.81 27.84 26.52
CA GLU A 4 15.79 27.26 25.56
C GLU A 4 17.12 26.90 26.23
N CYS A 5 17.47 27.54 27.32
CA CYS A 5 18.71 27.27 28.08
C CYS A 5 18.65 25.96 28.90
N MET A 6 17.51 25.30 28.98
CA MET A 6 17.33 24.05 29.76
C MET A 6 17.35 22.80 28.89
N SER A 7 17.66 22.90 27.60
CA SER A 7 17.92 21.72 26.78
C SER A 7 19.20 21.06 27.32
N PRO A 8 19.17 19.74 27.66
CA PRO A 8 20.36 19.07 28.14
C PRO A 8 21.45 19.14 27.09
N VAL A 9 22.62 19.69 27.46
CA VAL A 9 23.81 19.86 26.59
C VAL A 9 24.28 18.54 25.94
N PHE A 10 23.74 17.40 26.36
CA PHE A 10 24.01 16.08 25.87
C PHE A 10 22.91 15.48 24.96
N ALA A 11 21.84 16.21 24.70
CA ALA A 11 20.96 15.85 23.60
C ALA A 11 21.70 16.18 22.30
N ARG A 12 22.66 15.32 21.89
CA ARG A 12 23.04 15.24 20.49
C ARG A 12 21.71 15.06 19.76
N ALA A 13 21.32 16.08 19.02
CA ALA A 13 20.29 15.93 18.02
C ALA A 13 20.71 14.71 17.20
N ALA A 14 20.08 13.58 17.41
CA ALA A 14 20.24 12.46 16.51
C ALA A 14 19.93 13.06 15.16
N GLU A 15 20.94 13.17 14.29
CA GLU A 15 20.74 13.63 12.92
C GLU A 15 19.53 12.85 12.41
N SER A 16 18.41 13.54 12.27
CA SER A 16 17.18 12.92 11.85
C SER A 16 17.40 12.55 10.38
N ARG A 17 17.90 11.33 10.16
CA ARG A 17 18.01 10.82 8.79
C ARG A 17 16.65 11.00 8.14
N PRO A 18 16.60 11.56 6.93
CA PRO A 18 15.33 11.72 6.24
C PRO A 18 14.60 10.37 6.20
N PRO A 19 13.29 10.37 6.44
CA PRO A 19 12.53 9.12 6.48
C PRO A 19 12.67 8.39 5.15
N ARG A 20 12.99 7.09 5.21
CA ARG A 20 12.99 6.25 4.02
C ARG A 20 11.56 6.03 3.55
N ARG A 21 11.35 6.16 2.25
CA ARG A 21 10.06 5.94 1.59
C ARG A 21 10.23 4.90 0.50
N MET A 22 9.18 4.13 0.27
CA MET A 22 9.12 3.12 -0.78
C MET A 22 7.83 3.33 -1.58
N ILE A 23 7.94 3.33 -2.88
CA ILE A 23 6.81 3.24 -3.81
C ILE A 23 7.07 2.13 -4.81
N ALA A 24 6.08 1.27 -5.02
CA ALA A 24 6.12 0.24 -6.04
C ALA A 24 5.02 0.52 -7.08
N VAL A 25 5.41 0.67 -8.32
CA VAL A 25 4.48 0.95 -9.42
C VAL A 25 4.54 -0.17 -10.44
N VAL A 26 3.41 -0.79 -10.72
CA VAL A 26 3.29 -1.76 -11.82
C VAL A 26 2.46 -1.17 -12.94
N ASN A 27 2.98 -1.27 -14.16
CA ASN A 27 2.22 -1.02 -15.37
C ASN A 27 1.75 -2.37 -15.93
N ASN A 28 0.45 -2.63 -15.83
CA ASN A 28 -0.15 -3.87 -16.34
C ASN A 28 0.18 -4.05 -17.83
N LEU A 29 0.56 -5.27 -18.24
CA LEU A 29 1.08 -5.63 -19.56
C LEU A 29 2.48 -5.07 -19.89
N GLY A 30 3.11 -4.33 -18.98
CA GLY A 30 4.48 -3.84 -19.13
C GLY A 30 4.61 -2.69 -20.13
N LEU A 31 5.85 -2.44 -20.50
CA LEU A 31 6.26 -1.44 -21.48
C LEU A 31 6.78 -2.15 -22.75
N LEU A 32 6.71 -1.49 -23.88
CA LEU A 32 7.26 -2.04 -25.14
C LEU A 32 8.81 -2.08 -25.06
N PRO A 33 9.44 -3.25 -25.00
CA PRO A 33 10.88 -3.37 -24.73
C PRO A 33 11.73 -2.56 -25.71
N ARG A 34 11.38 -2.53 -26.98
CA ARG A 34 12.12 -1.79 -28.04
C ARG A 34 12.16 -0.28 -27.82
N TYR A 35 11.23 0.27 -27.04
CA TYR A 35 11.16 1.70 -26.72
C TYR A 35 11.61 2.00 -25.30
N PHE A 36 11.60 0.98 -24.43
CA PHE A 36 11.96 1.14 -23.02
C PHE A 36 13.42 0.76 -22.75
N SER A 37 13.86 -0.40 -23.25
CA SER A 37 15.20 -0.91 -22.93
C SER A 37 16.26 -0.23 -23.80
N PRO A 38 17.30 0.40 -23.22
CA PRO A 38 18.47 0.82 -23.94
C PRO A 38 19.15 -0.36 -24.66
N ALA A 39 19.77 -0.10 -25.79
CA ALA A 39 20.49 -1.14 -26.55
C ALA A 39 21.84 -1.50 -25.90
N ASP A 40 22.43 -0.59 -25.15
CA ASP A 40 23.70 -0.72 -24.48
C ASP A 40 23.54 -0.63 -22.96
N THR A 41 24.58 -0.98 -22.22
CA THR A 41 24.57 -1.05 -20.75
C THR A 41 25.61 -0.11 -20.14
N GLY A 42 25.55 0.03 -18.81
CA GLY A 42 26.47 0.88 -18.04
C GLY A 42 25.97 2.32 -17.89
N ARG A 43 26.76 3.18 -17.28
CA ARG A 43 26.36 4.55 -16.95
C ARG A 43 26.15 5.45 -18.16
N SER A 44 26.83 5.16 -19.25
CA SER A 44 26.85 5.97 -20.48
C SER A 44 25.93 5.39 -21.57
N TYR A 45 24.95 4.59 -21.20
CA TYR A 45 23.99 4.01 -22.15
C TYR A 45 23.30 5.09 -22.99
N THR A 46 23.00 4.77 -24.24
CA THR A 46 22.20 5.63 -25.13
C THR A 46 20.73 5.56 -24.69
N PRO A 47 20.08 6.69 -24.34
CA PRO A 47 18.69 6.67 -23.92
C PRO A 47 17.78 6.08 -25.00
N SER A 48 16.88 5.21 -24.60
CA SER A 48 15.77 4.78 -25.43
C SER A 48 14.67 5.85 -25.47
N PRO A 49 13.71 5.81 -26.41
CA PRO A 49 12.68 6.84 -26.53
C PRO A 49 11.91 7.13 -25.22
N TYR A 50 11.67 6.13 -24.38
CA TYR A 50 11.03 6.35 -23.09
C TYR A 50 11.99 6.95 -22.07
N MET A 51 13.28 6.64 -22.15
CA MET A 51 14.29 7.19 -21.25
C MET A 51 14.64 8.65 -21.57
N GLU A 52 14.45 9.10 -22.81
CA GLU A 52 14.65 10.51 -23.19
C GLU A 52 13.72 11.44 -22.41
N VAL A 53 12.50 11.00 -22.12
CA VAL A 53 11.54 11.76 -21.28
C VAL A 53 12.05 11.97 -19.85
N LEU A 54 12.97 11.12 -19.40
CA LEU A 54 13.55 11.14 -18.05
C LEU A 54 14.98 11.72 -18.03
N SER A 55 15.41 12.39 -19.10
CA SER A 55 16.79 12.88 -19.27
C SER A 55 17.26 13.78 -18.11
N ASP A 56 16.37 14.63 -17.61
CA ASP A 56 16.66 15.58 -16.53
C ASP A 56 16.98 14.90 -15.19
N ILE A 57 16.45 13.71 -14.98
CA ILE A 57 16.63 12.92 -13.77
C ILE A 57 17.46 11.65 -14.01
N ARG A 58 18.17 11.57 -15.14
CA ARG A 58 18.94 10.39 -15.55
C ARG A 58 19.88 9.85 -14.47
N LYS A 59 20.43 10.71 -13.64
CA LYS A 59 21.38 10.34 -12.58
C LYS A 59 20.71 9.77 -11.34
N GLU A 60 19.38 9.92 -11.23
CA GLU A 60 18.60 9.58 -10.05
C GLU A 60 17.94 8.20 -10.14
N PHE A 61 18.03 7.50 -11.26
CA PHE A 61 17.44 6.19 -11.45
C PHE A 61 18.37 5.18 -12.12
N THR A 62 18.03 3.90 -11.95
CA THR A 62 18.71 2.78 -12.61
C THR A 62 17.70 1.94 -13.37
N VAL A 63 18.03 1.61 -14.62
CA VAL A 63 17.23 0.73 -15.46
C VAL A 63 17.77 -0.69 -15.35
N PHE A 64 16.91 -1.64 -15.03
CA PHE A 64 17.21 -3.07 -15.04
C PHE A 64 16.44 -3.74 -16.18
N SER A 65 17.11 -4.60 -16.91
CA SER A 65 16.51 -5.46 -17.93
C SER A 65 16.83 -6.92 -17.64
N GLY A 66 16.02 -7.83 -18.19
CA GLY A 66 16.24 -9.25 -18.02
C GLY A 66 15.89 -9.81 -16.62
N LEU A 67 15.24 -9.04 -15.77
CA LEU A 67 14.76 -9.53 -14.46
C LEU A 67 13.41 -10.24 -14.62
N SER A 68 13.25 -11.35 -13.91
CA SER A 68 11.99 -12.08 -13.84
C SER A 68 11.88 -12.80 -12.48
N HIS A 69 10.64 -13.09 -12.08
CA HIS A 69 10.39 -14.00 -10.97
C HIS A 69 10.39 -15.44 -11.47
N PRO A 70 11.24 -16.34 -10.94
CA PRO A 70 11.25 -17.74 -11.34
C PRO A 70 9.89 -18.39 -11.13
N GLY A 71 9.40 -19.09 -12.17
CA GLY A 71 8.11 -19.81 -12.10
C GLY A 71 6.86 -18.92 -12.12
N VAL A 72 6.99 -17.61 -12.25
CA VAL A 72 5.86 -16.69 -12.43
C VAL A 72 5.57 -16.56 -13.93
N THR A 73 4.44 -17.12 -14.36
CA THR A 73 3.95 -17.12 -15.74
C THR A 73 2.45 -16.85 -15.73
N GLY A 74 1.84 -16.49 -16.85
CA GLY A 74 0.37 -16.40 -16.98
C GLY A 74 -0.19 -15.00 -17.20
N ALA A 75 0.51 -14.16 -17.97
CA ALA A 75 0.02 -12.86 -18.46
C ALA A 75 -0.65 -12.00 -17.36
N HIS A 76 -1.94 -11.72 -17.49
CA HIS A 76 -2.67 -10.80 -16.57
C HIS A 76 -2.68 -11.20 -15.09
N SER A 77 -2.49 -12.47 -14.77
CA SER A 77 -2.46 -12.92 -13.37
C SER A 77 -1.14 -12.65 -12.68
N THR A 78 -0.08 -12.31 -13.42
CA THR A 78 1.26 -12.06 -12.86
C THR A 78 1.36 -10.77 -12.06
N ASP A 79 0.44 -9.82 -12.25
CA ASP A 79 0.37 -8.60 -11.43
C ASP A 79 0.34 -8.93 -9.94
N ASN A 80 -0.43 -9.95 -9.57
CA ASN A 80 -0.57 -10.39 -8.17
C ASN A 80 0.74 -10.95 -7.59
N CYS A 81 1.72 -11.27 -8.43
CA CYS A 81 3.01 -11.82 -8.01
C CYS A 81 4.13 -10.79 -8.00
N PHE A 82 3.87 -9.54 -8.40
CA PHE A 82 4.91 -8.52 -8.54
C PHE A 82 5.69 -8.28 -7.24
N LEU A 83 4.98 -8.12 -6.12
CA LEU A 83 5.60 -7.88 -4.81
C LEU A 83 5.73 -9.15 -3.94
N THR A 84 5.30 -10.31 -4.42
CA THR A 84 5.34 -11.57 -3.65
C THR A 84 6.27 -12.60 -4.26
N ALA A 85 6.56 -12.51 -5.55
CA ALA A 85 7.30 -13.50 -6.34
C ALA A 85 6.73 -14.94 -6.25
N THR A 86 5.48 -15.11 -5.84
CA THR A 86 4.85 -16.43 -5.66
C THR A 86 4.53 -17.04 -7.01
N PRO A 87 5.04 -18.24 -7.33
CA PRO A 87 4.79 -18.89 -8.61
C PRO A 87 3.37 -19.44 -8.72
N GLY A 88 2.91 -19.69 -9.96
CA GLY A 88 1.66 -20.40 -10.21
C GLY A 88 0.38 -19.55 -10.11
N ALA A 89 0.44 -18.25 -10.33
CA ALA A 89 -0.69 -17.33 -10.25
C ALA A 89 -1.90 -17.69 -11.13
N PHE A 90 -1.71 -18.52 -12.16
CA PHE A 90 -2.77 -19.01 -13.06
C PHE A 90 -3.44 -20.30 -12.58
N GLN A 91 -2.93 -20.94 -11.54
CA GLN A 91 -3.46 -22.21 -11.04
C GLN A 91 -4.66 -21.97 -10.14
N ALA A 92 -5.64 -22.87 -10.20
CA ALA A 92 -6.82 -22.82 -9.33
C ALA A 92 -6.47 -22.98 -7.83
N SER A 93 -5.34 -23.64 -7.54
CA SER A 93 -4.80 -23.82 -6.19
C SER A 93 -3.90 -22.68 -5.73
N PHE A 94 -3.75 -21.63 -6.53
CA PHE A 94 -2.85 -20.52 -6.21
C PHE A 94 -3.16 -19.90 -4.85
N ARG A 95 -2.12 -19.77 -4.06
CA ARG A 95 -2.15 -19.03 -2.80
C ARG A 95 -0.96 -18.09 -2.78
N ASN A 96 -1.24 -16.84 -2.56
CA ASN A 96 -0.21 -15.83 -2.45
C ASN A 96 0.44 -15.86 -1.05
N THR A 97 1.50 -15.09 -0.89
CA THR A 97 2.22 -14.89 0.37
C THR A 97 2.27 -13.39 0.67
N ILE A 98 2.91 -13.02 1.77
CA ILE A 98 3.09 -11.61 2.12
C ILE A 98 3.80 -10.85 1.01
N SER A 99 3.28 -9.70 0.66
CA SER A 99 3.90 -8.79 -0.31
C SER A 99 4.98 -7.92 0.35
N LEU A 100 5.94 -7.48 -0.45
CA LEU A 100 7.10 -6.69 0.01
C LEU A 100 6.69 -5.42 0.77
N ASP A 101 5.64 -4.72 0.33
CA ASP A 101 5.11 -3.53 0.98
C ASP A 101 4.59 -3.83 2.39
N GLN A 102 3.84 -4.93 2.54
CA GLN A 102 3.34 -5.36 3.85
C GLN A 102 4.48 -5.85 4.76
N PHE A 103 5.44 -6.60 4.23
CA PHE A 103 6.61 -7.03 4.97
C PHE A 103 7.46 -5.84 5.45
N ALA A 104 7.66 -4.84 4.58
CA ALA A 104 8.37 -3.61 4.94
C ALA A 104 7.62 -2.81 6.02
N ALA A 105 6.29 -2.75 5.94
CA ALA A 105 5.46 -2.09 6.93
C ALA A 105 5.49 -2.77 8.30
N GLU A 106 5.49 -4.11 8.33
CA GLU A 106 5.63 -4.87 9.58
C GLU A 106 7.00 -4.69 10.24
N SER A 107 8.05 -4.59 9.42
CA SER A 107 9.43 -4.39 9.87
C SER A 107 9.75 -2.94 10.23
N SER A 108 8.86 -2.00 9.92
CA SER A 108 9.08 -0.56 10.16
C SER A 108 8.79 -0.21 11.62
N PRO A 109 9.73 0.45 12.33
CA PRO A 109 9.50 0.94 13.67
C PRO A 109 8.59 2.18 13.72
N TYR A 110 8.25 2.73 12.56
CA TYR A 110 7.50 3.98 12.46
C TYR A 110 6.01 3.73 12.34
N SER A 111 5.22 4.51 13.10
CA SER A 111 3.77 4.52 13.00
C SER A 111 3.33 5.72 12.17
N THR A 112 2.76 5.47 11.02
CA THR A 112 2.13 6.47 10.15
C THR A 112 0.62 6.24 10.12
N ARG A 113 -0.17 7.24 9.69
CA ARG A 113 -1.64 7.12 9.60
C ARG A 113 -2.06 5.92 8.76
N PHE A 114 -1.41 5.72 7.61
CA PHE A 114 -1.52 4.52 6.81
C PHE A 114 -0.20 3.76 6.88
N ARG A 115 -0.21 2.55 7.37
CA ARG A 115 0.98 1.68 7.37
C ARG A 115 1.48 1.45 5.95
N THR A 116 0.55 1.21 5.04
CA THR A 116 0.74 1.18 3.59
C THR A 116 -0.46 1.87 2.94
N LEU A 117 -0.26 2.48 1.79
CA LEU A 117 -1.33 3.08 0.98
C LEU A 117 -1.33 2.41 -0.39
N ASN A 118 -2.27 1.52 -0.61
CA ASN A 118 -2.40 0.78 -1.87
C ASN A 118 -3.35 1.53 -2.80
N LEU A 119 -2.84 1.99 -3.93
CA LEU A 119 -3.55 2.84 -4.89
C LEU A 119 -3.68 2.14 -6.25
N ALA A 120 -4.77 2.36 -6.96
CA ALA A 120 -4.91 1.87 -8.32
C ALA A 120 -5.74 2.82 -9.19
N VAL A 121 -5.38 2.87 -10.47
CA VAL A 121 -6.22 3.47 -11.52
C VAL A 121 -6.90 2.33 -12.25
N ALA A 122 -8.13 2.03 -11.85
CA ALA A 122 -8.92 0.96 -12.43
C ALA A 122 -10.40 1.18 -12.18
N ARG A 123 -11.23 0.49 -12.94
CA ARG A 123 -12.65 0.42 -12.62
C ARG A 123 -12.84 -0.30 -11.29
N PRO A 124 -13.77 0.12 -10.41
CA PRO A 124 -13.93 -0.45 -9.08
C PRO A 124 -14.05 -1.99 -9.08
N ASN A 125 -14.79 -2.56 -10.03
CA ASN A 125 -14.99 -4.00 -10.15
C ASN A 125 -13.72 -4.76 -10.60
N GLU A 126 -12.79 -4.10 -11.28
CA GLU A 126 -11.51 -4.67 -11.71
C GLU A 126 -10.46 -4.54 -10.61
N ALA A 127 -10.43 -3.39 -9.93
CA ALA A 127 -9.51 -3.12 -8.83
C ALA A 127 -9.68 -4.10 -7.67
N ALA A 128 -10.92 -4.49 -7.35
CA ALA A 128 -11.21 -5.44 -6.28
C ALA A 128 -10.55 -6.83 -6.49
N LYS A 129 -10.16 -7.16 -7.73
CA LYS A 129 -9.57 -8.45 -8.10
C LYS A 129 -8.06 -8.37 -8.34
N ARG A 130 -7.49 -7.18 -8.37
CA ARG A 130 -6.09 -6.94 -8.69
C ARG A 130 -5.47 -6.00 -7.68
N SER A 131 -4.44 -6.46 -7.04
CA SER A 131 -3.68 -5.67 -6.08
C SER A 131 -2.24 -6.16 -6.08
N LEU A 132 -1.33 -5.29 -5.71
CA LEU A 132 0.05 -5.66 -5.44
C LEU A 132 0.25 -6.11 -3.99
N SER A 133 -0.71 -5.76 -3.10
CA SER A 133 -0.60 -5.91 -1.66
C SER A 133 -1.35 -7.12 -1.15
N PHE A 134 -0.65 -7.96 -0.38
CA PHE A 134 -1.18 -9.17 0.21
C PHE A 134 -0.72 -9.32 1.66
N THR A 135 -1.62 -9.78 2.53
CA THR A 135 -1.28 -10.11 3.91
C THR A 135 -0.31 -11.28 3.99
N ARG A 136 0.20 -11.57 5.20
CA ARG A 136 1.07 -12.73 5.45
C ARG A 136 0.41 -14.06 5.06
N ASP A 137 -0.89 -14.15 5.20
CA ASP A 137 -1.67 -15.33 4.82
C ASP A 137 -2.11 -15.33 3.34
N GLY A 138 -1.61 -14.39 2.53
CA GLY A 138 -1.90 -14.30 1.11
C GLY A 138 -3.28 -13.73 0.78
N VAL A 139 -3.91 -13.03 1.72
CA VAL A 139 -5.19 -12.36 1.48
C VAL A 139 -4.93 -11.03 0.75
N LEU A 140 -5.62 -10.83 -0.37
CA LEU A 140 -5.53 -9.62 -1.16
C LEU A 140 -6.07 -8.42 -0.37
N LEU A 141 -5.29 -7.34 -0.35
CA LEU A 141 -5.69 -6.04 0.19
C LEU A 141 -6.18 -5.15 -0.95
N PRO A 142 -7.47 -4.80 -0.96
CA PRO A 142 -8.02 -4.03 -2.07
C PRO A 142 -7.38 -2.63 -2.13
N PRO A 143 -7.07 -2.12 -3.34
CA PRO A 143 -6.54 -0.77 -3.50
C PRO A 143 -7.64 0.28 -3.43
N GLN A 144 -7.25 1.50 -3.08
CA GLN A 144 -8.07 2.70 -3.20
C GLN A 144 -8.08 3.18 -4.66
N THR A 145 -9.26 3.42 -5.21
CA THR A 145 -9.43 3.86 -6.61
C THR A 145 -10.04 5.25 -6.75
N SER A 146 -10.41 5.88 -5.63
CA SER A 146 -11.00 7.22 -5.59
C SER A 146 -10.02 8.22 -4.98
N PRO A 147 -9.39 9.09 -5.79
CA PRO A 147 -8.56 10.18 -5.28
C PRO A 147 -9.29 11.07 -4.28
N ALA A 148 -10.59 11.34 -4.49
CA ALA A 148 -11.40 12.12 -3.57
C ALA A 148 -11.56 11.44 -2.21
N ALA A 149 -11.71 10.11 -2.17
CA ALA A 149 -11.79 9.35 -0.92
C ALA A 149 -10.45 9.36 -0.19
N VAL A 150 -9.35 9.11 -0.90
CA VAL A 150 -7.98 9.13 -0.34
C VAL A 150 -7.67 10.51 0.25
N PHE A 151 -7.98 11.58 -0.47
CA PHE A 151 -7.78 12.96 0.02
C PHE A 151 -8.57 13.21 1.32
N ARG A 152 -9.84 12.82 1.35
CA ARG A 152 -10.71 12.98 2.53
C ARG A 152 -10.16 12.20 3.73
N GLU A 153 -9.71 10.98 3.53
CA GLU A 153 -9.11 10.17 4.59
C GLU A 153 -7.82 10.78 5.14
N MET A 154 -7.01 11.38 4.27
CA MET A 154 -5.74 12.01 4.67
C MET A 154 -5.91 13.36 5.36
N PHE A 155 -6.78 14.25 4.85
CA PHE A 155 -6.73 15.68 5.15
C PHE A 155 -8.01 16.25 5.74
N MET A 156 -9.18 15.67 5.47
CA MET A 156 -10.42 16.25 5.94
C MET A 156 -10.78 15.72 7.33
N GLN A 157 -10.58 16.55 8.34
CA GLN A 157 -11.05 16.25 9.69
C GLN A 157 -12.58 16.29 9.68
N GLY A 158 -13.22 15.19 10.08
CA GLY A 158 -14.66 15.17 10.33
C GLY A 158 -15.02 16.07 11.51
N ASP A 159 -16.28 16.48 11.60
CA ASP A 159 -16.77 17.07 12.82
C ASP A 159 -16.70 16.05 13.99
N PRO A 160 -16.76 16.48 15.25
CA PRO A 160 -16.65 15.55 16.38
C PRO A 160 -17.68 14.42 16.35
N GLY A 161 -18.87 14.67 15.80
CA GLY A 161 -19.90 13.64 15.63
C GLY A 161 -19.56 12.63 14.54
N ASP A 162 -18.91 13.07 13.45
CA ASP A 162 -18.43 12.18 12.40
C ASP A 162 -17.31 11.26 12.90
N VAL A 163 -16.37 11.82 13.63
CA VAL A 163 -15.28 11.08 14.27
C VAL A 163 -15.86 10.03 15.21
N GLN A 164 -16.80 10.42 16.06
CA GLN A 164 -17.46 9.49 16.99
C GLN A 164 -18.20 8.37 16.24
N ARG A 165 -18.96 8.68 15.18
CA ARG A 165 -19.62 7.68 14.34
C ARG A 165 -18.62 6.72 13.70
N GLN A 166 -17.47 7.20 13.26
CA GLN A 166 -16.40 6.36 12.70
C GLN A 166 -15.81 5.43 13.76
N LEU A 167 -15.49 5.93 14.94
CA LEU A 167 -15.02 5.12 16.07
C LEU A 167 -16.02 4.02 16.45
N ASP A 168 -17.31 4.34 16.48
CA ASP A 168 -18.37 3.37 16.79
C ASP A 168 -18.52 2.30 15.69
N ARG A 169 -18.26 2.66 14.42
CA ARG A 169 -18.19 1.67 13.32
C ARG A 169 -16.99 0.74 13.49
N LEU A 170 -15.82 1.27 13.86
CA LEU A 170 -14.61 0.48 14.08
C LEU A 170 -14.80 -0.48 15.26
N ARG A 171 -15.39 0.00 16.37
CA ARG A 171 -15.73 -0.83 17.55
C ARG A 171 -16.71 -1.96 17.19
N ARG A 172 -17.77 -1.65 16.43
CA ARG A 172 -18.74 -2.68 15.98
C ARG A 172 -18.09 -3.73 15.10
N ARG A 173 -17.17 -3.35 14.20
CA ARG A 173 -16.41 -4.32 13.39
C ARG A 173 -15.53 -5.20 14.26
N GLY A 174 -14.82 -4.64 15.24
CA GLY A 174 -14.07 -5.41 16.24
C GLY A 174 -14.93 -6.42 16.99
N SER A 175 -16.12 -6.01 17.48
CA SER A 175 -17.06 -6.91 18.17
C SER A 175 -17.55 -8.08 17.31
N ILE A 176 -17.77 -7.87 16.02
CA ILE A 176 -18.12 -8.94 15.07
C ILE A 176 -16.97 -9.93 14.93
N LEU A 177 -15.74 -9.44 14.83
CA LEU A 177 -14.55 -10.28 14.72
C LEU A 177 -14.32 -11.11 15.98
N ASP A 178 -14.56 -10.56 17.18
CA ASP A 178 -14.48 -11.30 18.44
C ASP A 178 -15.49 -12.46 18.48
N THR A 179 -16.72 -12.23 18.01
CA THR A 179 -17.74 -13.29 17.93
C THR A 179 -17.31 -14.40 16.97
N LEU A 180 -16.85 -14.04 15.79
CA LEU A 180 -16.34 -15.01 14.80
C LEU A 180 -15.17 -15.83 15.34
N LYS A 181 -14.28 -15.21 16.10
CA LYS A 181 -13.12 -15.86 16.73
C LYS A 181 -13.54 -16.88 17.79
N GLN A 182 -14.54 -16.56 18.59
CA GLN A 182 -15.10 -17.50 19.58
C GLN A 182 -15.75 -18.71 18.91
N GLU A 183 -16.58 -18.51 17.89
CA GLU A 183 -17.22 -19.57 17.14
C GLU A 183 -16.20 -20.47 16.43
N ALA A 184 -15.22 -19.87 15.76
CA ALA A 184 -14.14 -20.57 15.10
C ALA A 184 -13.31 -21.39 16.08
N GLY A 185 -13.02 -20.88 17.28
CA GLY A 185 -12.31 -21.61 18.35
C GLY A 185 -13.06 -22.84 18.85
N ARG A 186 -14.40 -22.83 18.87
CA ARG A 186 -15.22 -24.00 19.17
C ARG A 186 -15.13 -25.04 18.04
N PHE A 187 -15.20 -24.58 16.80
CA PHE A 187 -15.16 -25.44 15.62
C PHE A 187 -13.79 -26.09 15.40
N HIS A 188 -12.70 -25.40 15.71
CA HIS A 188 -11.33 -25.89 15.59
C HIS A 188 -11.12 -27.28 16.25
N ARG A 189 -11.79 -27.55 17.39
CA ARG A 189 -11.64 -28.80 18.11
C ARG A 189 -12.28 -30.01 17.39
N THR A 190 -13.19 -29.78 16.48
CA THR A 190 -13.91 -30.82 15.72
C THR A 190 -13.29 -31.14 14.36
N LEU A 191 -12.29 -30.36 13.93
CA LEU A 191 -11.69 -30.45 12.60
C LEU A 191 -10.51 -31.43 12.53
N GLY A 192 -10.28 -31.99 11.34
CA GLY A 192 -9.04 -32.69 10.98
C GLY A 192 -7.84 -31.75 10.84
N ALA A 193 -6.63 -32.31 10.78
CA ALA A 193 -5.38 -31.52 10.78
C ALA A 193 -5.29 -30.48 9.65
N ALA A 194 -5.67 -30.85 8.41
CA ALA A 194 -5.63 -29.94 7.26
C ALA A 194 -6.63 -28.76 7.40
N ASP A 195 -7.82 -29.03 7.94
CA ASP A 195 -8.83 -27.99 8.13
C ASP A 195 -8.53 -27.12 9.34
N ARG A 196 -7.89 -27.66 10.38
CA ARG A 196 -7.35 -26.86 11.48
C ARG A 196 -6.35 -25.83 10.97
N GLN A 197 -5.40 -26.23 10.13
CA GLN A 197 -4.43 -25.32 9.55
C GLN A 197 -5.10 -24.18 8.76
N ARG A 198 -6.15 -24.48 7.99
CA ARG A 198 -6.92 -23.47 7.26
C ARG A 198 -7.64 -22.51 8.22
N LEU A 199 -8.22 -23.03 9.28
CA LEU A 199 -8.90 -22.23 10.30
C LEU A 199 -7.91 -21.34 11.05
N ASP A 200 -6.70 -21.84 11.36
CA ASP A 200 -5.64 -21.05 12.01
C ASP A 200 -5.20 -19.88 11.11
N GLN A 201 -5.04 -20.11 9.79
CA GLN A 201 -4.78 -19.05 8.83
C GLN A 201 -5.89 -18.00 8.83
N TYR A 202 -7.15 -18.44 8.82
CA TYR A 202 -8.30 -17.55 8.89
C TYR A 202 -8.32 -16.72 10.18
N LEU A 203 -8.05 -17.34 11.33
CA LEU A 203 -7.96 -16.66 12.63
C LEU A 203 -6.80 -15.66 12.68
N THR A 204 -5.68 -15.97 12.03
CA THR A 204 -4.56 -15.04 11.90
C THR A 204 -4.96 -13.82 11.07
N SER A 205 -5.63 -14.02 9.95
CA SER A 205 -6.17 -12.92 9.14
C SER A 205 -7.13 -12.01 9.93
N ILE A 206 -7.97 -12.60 10.77
CA ILE A 206 -8.86 -11.83 11.67
C ILE A 206 -8.04 -10.97 12.64
N ARG A 207 -6.99 -11.50 13.27
CA ARG A 207 -6.12 -10.74 14.18
C ARG A 207 -5.44 -9.56 13.48
N GLU A 208 -4.99 -9.75 12.25
CA GLU A 208 -4.42 -8.65 11.46
C GLU A 208 -5.45 -7.54 11.19
N VAL A 209 -6.68 -7.90 10.87
CA VAL A 209 -7.77 -6.92 10.69
C VAL A 209 -8.07 -6.19 12.00
N GLU A 210 -8.13 -6.89 13.14
CA GLU A 210 -8.32 -6.28 14.46
C GLU A 210 -7.24 -5.24 14.75
N GLN A 211 -5.97 -5.57 14.54
CA GLN A 211 -4.84 -4.67 14.75
C GLN A 211 -4.95 -3.42 13.85
N ARG A 212 -5.32 -3.59 12.59
CA ARG A 212 -5.53 -2.47 11.66
C ARG A 212 -6.66 -1.56 12.11
N LEU A 213 -7.78 -2.12 12.57
CA LEU A 213 -8.92 -1.37 13.09
C LEU A 213 -8.55 -0.57 14.35
N GLN A 214 -7.76 -1.16 15.25
CA GLN A 214 -7.29 -0.49 16.45
C GLN A 214 -6.40 0.72 16.08
N VAL A 215 -5.39 0.51 15.24
CA VAL A 215 -4.49 1.57 14.78
C VAL A 215 -5.28 2.67 14.06
N ALA A 216 -6.23 2.30 13.19
CA ALA A 216 -7.08 3.27 12.51
C ALA A 216 -7.90 4.11 13.52
N GLY A 217 -8.44 3.49 14.57
CA GLY A 217 -9.15 4.20 15.64
C GLY A 217 -8.28 5.20 16.39
N GLU A 218 -7.04 4.85 16.70
CA GLU A 218 -6.08 5.75 17.34
C GLU A 218 -5.75 6.97 16.45
N TRP A 219 -5.59 6.74 15.13
CA TRP A 219 -5.30 7.79 14.19
C TRP A 219 -6.49 8.72 13.91
N GLU A 220 -7.74 8.24 13.99
CA GLU A 220 -8.93 9.11 13.86
C GLU A 220 -9.01 10.16 14.97
N GLN A 221 -8.44 9.89 16.15
CA GLN A 221 -8.36 10.84 17.25
C GLN A 221 -7.24 11.88 17.10
N ARG A 222 -6.30 11.66 16.17
CA ARG A 222 -5.19 12.58 15.93
C ARG A 222 -5.56 13.61 14.87
N PRO A 223 -5.12 14.86 15.00
CA PRO A 223 -5.31 15.85 13.95
C PRO A 223 -4.76 15.37 12.61
N LYS A 224 -5.50 15.62 11.54
CA LYS A 224 -5.05 15.35 10.19
C LYS A 224 -4.07 16.44 9.74
N PRO A 225 -3.07 16.11 8.90
CA PRO A 225 -2.17 17.11 8.36
C PRO A 225 -2.93 18.13 7.52
N MET A 226 -2.42 19.34 7.46
CA MET A 226 -2.97 20.39 6.59
C MET A 226 -2.32 20.34 5.21
N THR A 227 -3.08 20.68 4.18
CA THR A 227 -2.58 20.88 2.82
C THR A 227 -3.23 22.11 2.22
N ALA A 228 -2.51 22.79 1.34
CA ALA A 228 -3.05 23.90 0.54
C ALA A 228 -3.81 23.40 -0.71
N GLU A 229 -3.72 22.11 -1.02
CA GLU A 229 -4.37 21.52 -2.18
C GLU A 229 -5.89 21.42 -1.98
N ASN A 230 -6.63 21.64 -3.04
CA ASN A 230 -8.06 21.44 -3.04
C ASN A 230 -8.43 19.96 -3.18
N PRO A 231 -9.56 19.53 -2.58
CA PRO A 231 -10.04 18.17 -2.75
C PRO A 231 -10.26 17.85 -4.25
N PRO A 232 -9.65 16.78 -4.75
CA PRO A 232 -9.86 16.37 -6.14
C PRO A 232 -11.28 15.84 -6.35
N ARG A 233 -11.75 15.87 -7.60
CA ARG A 233 -12.95 15.18 -8.03
C ARG A 233 -12.58 13.91 -8.75
N ASP A 234 -13.28 12.82 -8.46
CA ASP A 234 -13.08 11.58 -9.17
C ASP A 234 -13.46 11.71 -10.64
N ILE A 235 -12.68 11.11 -11.50
CA ILE A 235 -12.92 11.07 -12.94
C ILE A 235 -13.42 9.66 -13.28
N SER A 236 -14.68 9.56 -13.70
CA SER A 236 -15.31 8.27 -14.07
C SER A 236 -15.11 7.89 -15.54
N ASP A 237 -14.73 8.85 -16.40
CA ASP A 237 -14.50 8.61 -17.82
C ASP A 237 -13.19 7.85 -18.05
N GLY A 238 -13.29 6.59 -18.49
CA GLY A 238 -12.13 5.76 -18.78
C GLY A 238 -11.25 6.25 -19.94
N LYS A 239 -11.75 7.18 -20.79
CA LYS A 239 -10.94 7.81 -21.82
C LYS A 239 -9.94 8.82 -21.25
N ARG A 240 -10.17 9.28 -20.03
CA ARG A 240 -9.30 10.20 -19.30
C ARG A 240 -8.34 9.46 -18.36
N PHE A 241 -7.79 8.35 -18.80
CA PHE A 241 -6.89 7.51 -18.01
C PHE A 241 -5.68 8.27 -17.46
N PHE A 242 -5.03 9.10 -18.28
CA PHE A 242 -3.87 9.87 -17.82
C PHE A 242 -4.22 10.89 -16.75
N ASP A 243 -5.40 11.54 -16.84
CA ASP A 243 -5.85 12.46 -15.79
C ASP A 243 -6.13 11.72 -14.47
N GLN A 244 -6.74 10.52 -14.55
CA GLN A 244 -6.95 9.67 -13.38
C GLN A 244 -5.61 9.26 -12.76
N LEU A 245 -4.64 8.86 -13.59
CA LEU A 245 -3.30 8.47 -13.17
C LEU A 245 -2.59 9.64 -12.47
N GLN A 246 -2.65 10.83 -13.05
CA GLN A 246 -2.05 12.03 -12.45
C GLN A 246 -2.66 12.39 -11.10
N LEU A 247 -3.99 12.31 -10.96
CA LEU A 247 -4.65 12.51 -9.67
C LEU A 247 -4.17 11.50 -8.63
N MET A 248 -4.01 10.24 -9.00
CA MET A 248 -3.56 9.20 -8.08
C MET A 248 -2.10 9.39 -7.67
N PHE A 249 -1.22 9.78 -8.60
CA PHE A 249 0.16 10.15 -8.26
C PHE A 249 0.24 11.40 -7.38
N ASN A 250 -0.66 12.38 -7.57
CA ASN A 250 -0.75 13.53 -6.66
C ASN A 250 -1.13 13.08 -5.24
N MET A 251 -2.03 12.10 -5.09
CA MET A 251 -2.34 11.54 -3.76
C MET A 251 -1.12 10.85 -3.14
N ALA A 252 -0.36 10.09 -3.94
CA ALA A 252 0.89 9.45 -3.48
C ALA A 252 1.92 10.50 -3.03
N ARG A 253 2.12 11.57 -3.81
CA ARG A 253 3.00 12.70 -3.48
C ARG A 253 2.60 13.34 -2.15
N LEU A 254 1.33 13.73 -2.02
CA LEU A 254 0.81 14.35 -0.80
C LEU A 254 0.95 13.44 0.43
N ALA A 255 0.71 12.13 0.26
CA ALA A 255 0.86 11.16 1.34
C ALA A 255 2.31 11.08 1.85
N PHE A 256 3.31 11.19 0.95
CA PHE A 256 4.71 11.22 1.31
C PHE A 256 5.16 12.57 1.89
N GLU A 257 4.69 13.69 1.35
CA GLU A 257 5.03 15.02 1.83
C GLU A 257 4.55 15.25 3.26
N THR A 258 3.38 14.72 3.60
CA THR A 258 2.77 14.86 4.92
C THR A 258 3.12 13.73 5.89
N ASP A 259 3.99 12.80 5.49
CA ASP A 259 4.32 11.57 6.24
C ASP A 259 3.08 10.78 6.67
N SER A 260 2.00 10.87 5.89
CA SER A 260 0.77 10.11 6.12
C SER A 260 0.99 8.61 5.89
N THR A 261 1.90 8.25 4.99
CA THR A 261 2.48 6.92 4.83
C THR A 261 3.93 7.03 4.37
N ARG A 262 4.66 5.92 4.49
CA ARG A 262 6.03 5.78 3.94
C ARG A 262 6.14 4.67 2.90
N ILE A 263 5.03 3.97 2.63
CA ILE A 263 4.99 2.81 1.73
C ILE A 263 3.72 2.89 0.88
N ILE A 264 3.91 2.92 -0.44
CA ILE A 264 2.83 2.94 -1.43
C ILE A 264 3.07 1.85 -2.48
#